data_d3792cf600871f35e605b4bb1c648cbc
#
_entry.id   d3792cf600871f35e605b4bb1c648cbc
#
_cell.length_a   1.000
_cell.length_b   1.000
_cell.length_c   1.000
_cell.angle_alpha   90.00
_cell.angle_beta   90.00
_cell.angle_gamma   90.00
#
_symmetry.space_group_name_H-M   'P 1'
#
loop_
_entity.id
_entity.type
_entity.pdbx_description
1 polymer ?
#
loop_
_entity_poly.entity_id
_entity_poly.type
_entity_poly.pdbx_seq_one_letter_code
_entity_poly.pdbx_strand_id
1 'polypeptide(L)'
;MNSTTATRYRMSQYDAFRNKEIYKRLSKKTISDKLESQIRFLETLNRDDSNIIISKLKNYLKILSEDNFESIEKISAKAYFLYYVSLFDKKYQFDSRNQSFIKQSKKNATN
;
A
#
# COMPACT_ATOMS: atom_id res chain seq x y z
N MET A 1 17.29 -5.45 30.58
CA MET A 1 17.09 -5.52 29.16
C MET A 1 16.77 -6.90 28.67
N ASN A 2 17.61 -7.86 29.01
CA ASN A 2 17.32 -9.25 28.69
C ASN A 2 16.07 -9.75 29.39
N SER A 3 15.72 -9.18 30.54
CA SER A 3 14.54 -9.54 31.28
C SER A 3 13.25 -9.24 30.50
N THR A 4 13.25 -8.13 29.77
CA THR A 4 12.07 -7.75 28.97
C THR A 4 11.83 -8.76 27.85
N THR A 5 12.90 -9.16 27.16
CA THR A 5 12.80 -10.14 26.08
C THR A 5 12.37 -11.50 26.63
N ALA A 6 12.97 -11.91 27.76
CA ALA A 6 12.63 -13.17 28.40
C ALA A 6 11.15 -13.17 28.86
N THR A 7 10.68 -12.04 29.37
CA THR A 7 9.30 -11.90 29.78
C THR A 7 8.35 -12.08 28.61
N ARG A 8 8.70 -11.51 27.45
CA ARG A 8 7.89 -11.67 26.24
C ARG A 8 7.81 -13.13 25.80
N TYR A 9 8.91 -13.86 25.88
CA TYR A 9 8.90 -15.27 25.49
C TYR A 9 8.12 -16.14 26.48
N ARG A 10 8.01 -15.69 27.71
CA ARG A 10 7.27 -16.42 28.72
C ARG A 10 5.77 -16.11 28.67
N MET A 11 5.37 -15.14 27.88
CA MET A 11 3.96 -14.86 27.69
C MET A 11 3.27 -16.12 27.20
N SER A 12 2.14 -16.42 27.80
CA SER A 12 1.38 -17.62 27.50
C SER A 12 0.82 -17.57 26.08
N GLN A 13 0.43 -18.72 25.57
CA GLN A 13 -0.26 -18.81 24.27
C GLN A 13 -1.54 -17.99 24.27
N TYR A 14 -2.13 -17.82 25.42
CA TYR A 14 -3.31 -17.00 25.61
C TYR A 14 -3.03 -15.55 25.21
N ASP A 15 -1.89 -15.02 25.66
CA ASP A 15 -1.51 -13.66 25.32
C ASP A 15 -1.14 -13.52 23.84
N ALA A 16 -0.58 -14.58 23.25
CA ALA A 16 -0.27 -14.57 21.82
C ALA A 16 -1.52 -14.44 20.96
N PHE A 17 -2.61 -15.11 21.36
CA PHE A 17 -3.88 -15.01 20.65
C PHE A 17 -4.43 -13.59 20.75
N ARG A 18 -4.38 -13.02 21.95
CA ARG A 18 -4.86 -11.66 22.17
C ARG A 18 -4.02 -10.65 21.38
N ASN A 19 -2.71 -10.86 21.33
CA ASN A 19 -1.81 -9.99 20.57
C ASN A 19 -2.09 -10.05 19.07
N LYS A 20 -2.51 -11.21 18.58
CA LYS A 20 -2.86 -11.36 17.17
C LYS A 20 -4.07 -10.50 16.81
N GLU A 21 -5.07 -10.45 17.68
CA GLU A 21 -6.25 -9.62 17.47
C GLU A 21 -5.89 -8.13 17.47
N ILE A 22 -5.02 -7.73 18.40
CA ILE A 22 -4.52 -6.36 18.46
C ILE A 22 -3.74 -6.02 17.20
N TYR A 23 -2.90 -6.95 16.74
CA TYR A 23 -2.11 -6.76 15.53
C TYR A 23 -3.00 -6.53 14.32
N LYS A 24 -4.04 -7.32 14.16
CA LYS A 24 -4.98 -7.17 13.05
C LYS A 24 -5.65 -5.80 13.06
N ARG A 25 -6.07 -5.37 14.23
CA ARG A 25 -6.75 -4.09 14.40
C ARG A 25 -5.83 -2.93 14.05
N LEU A 26 -4.60 -2.97 14.56
CA LEU A 26 -3.61 -1.93 14.29
C LEU A 26 -3.20 -1.91 12.84
N SER A 27 -3.04 -3.09 12.24
CA SER A 27 -2.69 -3.21 10.82
C SER A 27 -3.79 -2.63 9.94
N LYS A 28 -5.04 -2.95 10.24
CA LYS A 28 -6.17 -2.40 9.50
C LYS A 28 -6.17 -0.88 9.57
N LYS A 29 -5.95 -0.34 10.76
CA LYS A 29 -5.93 1.11 10.95
C LYS A 29 -4.79 1.75 10.17
N THR A 30 -3.61 1.14 10.21
CA THR A 30 -2.44 1.65 9.49
C THR A 30 -2.71 1.70 7.99
N ILE A 31 -3.31 0.63 7.45
CA ILE A 31 -3.64 0.56 6.03
C ILE A 31 -4.71 1.59 5.68
N SER A 32 -5.71 1.74 6.54
CA SER A 32 -6.76 2.74 6.35
C SER A 32 -6.17 4.15 6.27
N ASP A 33 -5.28 4.49 7.20
CA ASP A 33 -4.63 5.80 7.22
C ASP A 33 -3.79 6.02 5.96
N LYS A 34 -3.09 4.97 5.52
CA LYS A 34 -2.27 5.02 4.32
C LYS A 34 -3.13 5.29 3.08
N LEU A 35 -4.25 4.58 2.96
CA LEU A 35 -5.16 4.76 1.83
C LEU A 35 -5.75 6.18 1.83
N GLU A 36 -6.13 6.67 2.99
CA GLU A 36 -6.65 8.03 3.09
C GLU A 36 -5.62 9.07 2.69
N SER A 37 -4.36 8.88 3.11
CA SER A 37 -3.27 9.77 2.73
C SER A 37 -3.02 9.76 1.24
N GLN A 38 -3.06 8.57 0.62
CA GLN A 38 -2.88 8.44 -0.81
C GLN A 38 -4.02 9.12 -1.57
N ILE A 39 -5.25 8.97 -1.10
CA ILE A 39 -6.41 9.61 -1.72
C ILE A 39 -6.26 11.13 -1.66
N ARG A 40 -5.88 11.67 -0.51
CA ARG A 40 -5.67 13.12 -0.36
C ARG A 40 -4.60 13.62 -1.32
N PHE A 41 -3.49 12.91 -1.42
CA PHE A 41 -2.42 13.28 -2.32
C PHE A 41 -2.92 13.33 -3.76
N LEU A 42 -3.66 12.31 -4.19
CA LEU A 42 -4.18 12.26 -5.54
C LEU A 42 -5.19 13.38 -5.81
N GLU A 43 -5.98 13.71 -4.79
CA GLU A 43 -6.93 14.82 -4.92
C GLU A 43 -6.23 16.17 -5.08
N THR A 44 -5.07 16.34 -4.42
CA THR A 44 -4.30 17.59 -4.57
C THR A 44 -3.69 17.75 -5.94
N LEU A 45 -3.46 16.64 -6.66
CA LEU A 45 -2.96 16.70 -8.03
C LEU A 45 -3.98 17.29 -9.00
N ASN A 46 -5.24 17.18 -8.66
CA ASN A 46 -6.35 17.74 -9.46
C ASN A 46 -6.28 17.35 -10.92
N ARG A 47 -6.06 16.06 -11.18
CA ARG A 47 -5.98 15.52 -12.53
C ARG A 47 -7.20 14.65 -12.83
N ASP A 48 -7.69 14.74 -14.05
CA ASP A 48 -8.86 13.96 -14.45
C ASP A 48 -8.58 12.47 -14.44
N ASP A 49 -7.36 12.08 -14.83
CA ASP A 49 -7.02 10.65 -14.88
C ASP A 49 -6.83 10.04 -13.50
N SER A 50 -6.66 10.85 -12.45
CA SER A 50 -6.53 10.34 -11.10
C SER A 50 -7.87 9.93 -10.50
N ASN A 51 -8.98 10.33 -11.09
CA ASN A 51 -10.32 9.99 -10.57
C ASN A 51 -10.55 8.49 -10.54
N ILE A 52 -10.01 7.76 -11.51
CA ILE A 52 -10.15 6.31 -11.57
C ILE A 52 -9.45 5.65 -10.39
N ILE A 53 -8.19 6.05 -10.14
CA ILE A 53 -7.44 5.45 -9.04
C ILE A 53 -7.99 5.90 -7.69
N ILE A 54 -8.46 7.13 -7.57
CA ILE A 54 -9.10 7.62 -6.35
C ILE A 54 -10.33 6.76 -6.03
N SER A 55 -11.16 6.48 -7.03
CA SER A 55 -12.33 5.64 -6.85
C SER A 55 -11.96 4.24 -6.40
N LYS A 56 -10.90 3.67 -6.98
CA LYS A 56 -10.41 2.35 -6.58
C LYS A 56 -9.95 2.34 -5.14
N LEU A 57 -9.16 3.33 -4.74
CA LEU A 57 -8.66 3.40 -3.37
C LEU A 57 -9.78 3.61 -2.36
N LYS A 58 -10.78 4.42 -2.71
CA LYS A 58 -11.95 4.62 -1.85
C LYS A 58 -12.72 3.31 -1.69
N ASN A 59 -12.84 2.53 -2.76
CA ASN A 59 -13.51 1.24 -2.70
C ASN A 59 -12.73 0.26 -1.82
N TYR A 60 -11.41 0.22 -1.96
CA TYR A 60 -10.57 -0.63 -1.09
C TYR A 60 -10.73 -0.24 0.37
N LEU A 61 -10.76 1.07 0.64
CA LEU A 61 -10.96 1.56 2.00
C LEU A 61 -12.31 1.11 2.56
N LYS A 62 -13.33 1.11 1.71
CA LYS A 62 -14.68 0.72 2.10
C LYS A 62 -14.78 -0.76 2.45
N ILE A 63 -14.10 -1.63 1.72
CA ILE A 63 -14.16 -3.07 1.94
C ILE A 63 -13.09 -3.59 2.88
N LEU A 64 -12.20 -2.71 3.33
CA LEU A 64 -11.11 -3.08 4.23
C LEU A 64 -11.66 -3.65 5.54
N SER A 65 -11.13 -4.80 5.96
CA SER A 65 -11.52 -5.46 7.20
C SER A 65 -10.31 -6.12 7.85
N GLU A 66 -10.49 -6.60 9.07
CA GLU A 66 -9.42 -7.30 9.78
C GLU A 66 -9.09 -8.65 9.16
N ASP A 67 -9.95 -9.16 8.29
CA ASP A 67 -9.74 -10.44 7.63
C ASP A 67 -9.06 -10.31 6.27
N ASN A 68 -9.16 -9.15 5.62
CA ASN A 68 -8.62 -8.96 4.27
C ASN A 68 -7.56 -7.88 4.16
N PHE A 69 -7.06 -7.36 5.28
CA PHE A 69 -6.17 -6.20 5.23
C PHE A 69 -4.88 -6.47 4.44
N GLU A 70 -4.36 -7.69 4.50
CA GLU A 70 -3.15 -8.04 3.76
C GLU A 70 -3.38 -8.00 2.26
N SER A 71 -4.49 -8.57 1.81
CA SER A 71 -4.86 -8.55 0.39
C SER A 71 -5.12 -7.13 -0.10
N ILE A 72 -5.84 -6.35 0.70
CA ILE A 72 -6.15 -4.97 0.36
C ILE A 72 -4.87 -4.14 0.26
N GLU A 73 -3.93 -4.34 1.19
CA GLU A 73 -2.66 -3.64 1.14
C GLU A 73 -1.90 -3.92 -0.16
N LYS A 74 -1.82 -5.19 -0.53
CA LYS A 74 -1.10 -5.59 -1.75
C LYS A 74 -1.76 -5.02 -3.01
N ILE A 75 -3.07 -5.16 -3.10
CA ILE A 75 -3.81 -4.71 -4.29
C ILE A 75 -3.73 -3.18 -4.41
N SER A 76 -3.96 -2.48 -3.30
CA SER A 76 -3.95 -1.03 -3.32
C SER A 76 -2.55 -0.47 -3.60
N ALA A 77 -1.53 -1.08 -3.01
CA ALA A 77 -0.15 -0.65 -3.24
C ALA A 77 0.22 -0.83 -4.71
N LYS A 78 -0.17 -1.94 -5.31
CA LYS A 78 0.10 -2.21 -6.73
C LYS A 78 -0.63 -1.19 -7.61
N ALA A 79 -1.90 -0.93 -7.34
CA ALA A 79 -2.68 0.01 -8.13
C ALA A 79 -2.10 1.42 -8.04
N TYR A 80 -1.73 1.84 -6.84
CA TYR A 80 -1.14 3.15 -6.62
C TYR A 80 0.21 3.26 -7.32
N PHE A 81 1.04 2.23 -7.21
CA PHE A 81 2.35 2.22 -7.84
C PHE A 81 2.25 2.31 -9.37
N LEU A 82 1.35 1.54 -9.96
CA LEU A 82 1.16 1.56 -11.40
C LEU A 82 0.72 2.95 -11.89
N TYR A 83 -0.15 3.59 -11.14
CA TYR A 83 -0.57 4.95 -11.48
C TYR A 83 0.59 5.93 -11.35
N TYR A 84 1.37 5.80 -10.28
CA TYR A 84 2.51 6.67 -10.04
C TYR A 84 3.53 6.56 -11.18
N VAL A 85 3.81 5.33 -11.61
CA VAL A 85 4.72 5.11 -12.74
C VAL A 85 4.16 5.73 -14.02
N SER A 86 2.86 5.64 -14.23
CA SER A 86 2.25 6.22 -15.41
C SER A 86 2.37 7.74 -15.44
N LEU A 87 2.37 8.38 -14.28
CA LEU A 87 2.62 9.82 -14.20
C LEU A 87 4.03 10.16 -14.66
N PHE A 88 5.01 9.36 -14.26
CA PHE A 88 6.38 9.55 -14.70
C PHE A 88 6.52 9.35 -16.20
N ASP A 89 5.88 8.33 -16.75
CA ASP A 89 5.88 8.07 -18.18
C ASP A 89 5.37 9.29 -18.96
N LYS A 90 4.27 9.86 -18.53
CA LYS A 90 3.68 11.03 -19.16
C LYS A 90 4.57 12.24 -19.05
N LYS A 91 5.22 12.40 -17.89
CA LYS A 91 6.07 13.55 -17.63
C LYS A 91 7.35 13.52 -18.45
N TYR A 92 7.90 12.32 -18.68
CA TYR A 92 9.19 12.14 -19.36
C TYR A 92 9.06 11.49 -20.72
N GLN A 93 7.88 11.52 -21.33
CA GLN A 93 7.64 10.80 -22.59
C GLN A 93 8.46 11.35 -23.76
N PHE A 94 8.94 12.58 -23.69
CA PHE A 94 9.80 13.15 -24.73
C PHE A 94 11.28 12.93 -24.47
N ASP A 95 11.65 12.27 -23.39
CA ASP A 95 13.03 11.90 -23.09
C ASP A 95 13.20 10.41 -23.40
N SER A 96 13.80 10.13 -24.56
CA SER A 96 13.96 8.75 -25.04
C SER A 96 14.78 7.89 -24.09
N ARG A 97 15.72 8.48 -23.38
CA ARG A 97 16.54 7.72 -22.42
C ARG A 97 15.67 7.20 -21.27
N ASN A 98 14.84 8.06 -20.72
CA ASN A 98 13.97 7.69 -19.61
C ASN A 98 12.95 6.68 -20.06
N GLN A 99 12.41 6.82 -21.27
CA GLN A 99 11.48 5.84 -21.81
C GLN A 99 12.13 4.48 -21.99
N SER A 100 13.33 4.44 -22.50
CA SER A 100 14.08 3.20 -22.67
C SER A 100 14.36 2.55 -21.34
N PHE A 101 14.74 3.32 -20.34
CA PHE A 101 15.02 2.82 -18.99
C PHE A 101 13.76 2.21 -18.38
N ILE A 102 12.63 2.90 -18.49
CA ILE A 102 11.38 2.43 -17.93
C ILE A 102 10.93 1.14 -18.62
N LYS A 103 11.03 1.07 -19.95
CA LYS A 103 10.67 -0.13 -20.70
C LYS A 103 11.53 -1.31 -20.31
N GLN A 104 12.83 -1.09 -20.16
CA GLN A 104 13.74 -2.14 -19.76
C GLN A 104 13.45 -2.64 -18.36
N SER A 105 13.14 -1.72 -17.45
CA SER A 105 12.78 -2.06 -16.09
C SER A 105 11.51 -2.90 -16.03
N LYS A 106 10.50 -2.53 -16.80
CA LYS A 106 9.25 -3.29 -16.90
C LYS A 106 9.47 -4.67 -17.48
N LYS A 107 10.32 -4.76 -18.51
CA LYS A 107 10.64 -6.03 -19.14
C LYS A 107 11.35 -6.95 -18.15
N ASN A 108 12.29 -6.44 -17.40
CA ASN A 108 13.00 -7.21 -16.38
C ASN A 108 12.07 -7.68 -15.27
N ALA A 109 11.11 -6.84 -14.90
CA ALA A 109 10.15 -7.19 -13.86
C ALA A 109 9.21 -8.32 -14.30
N THR A 110 8.95 -8.42 -15.61
CA THR A 110 8.07 -9.46 -16.13
C THR A 110 8.78 -10.82 -16.27
N ASN A 111 10.07 -10.79 -16.37
CA ASN A 111 10.87 -12.01 -16.47
C ASN A 111 11.23 -12.55 -15.10
#